data_36c333dca4638af78b743b8173441786
#
_entry.id   36c333dca4638af78b743b8173441786
#
_cell.length_a   1.000
_cell.length_b   1.000
_cell.length_c   1.000
_cell.angle_alpha   90.00
_cell.angle_beta   90.00
_cell.angle_gamma   90.00
#
_symmetry.space_group_name_H-M   'P 1'
#
loop_
_entity.id
_entity.type
_entity.pdbx_description
1 polymer ?
#
loop_
_entity_poly.entity_id
_entity_poly.type
_entity_poly.pdbx_seq_one_letter_code
_entity_poly.pdbx_strand_id
1 'polypeptide(L)'
;MAAIAFIGLGQMGSPMASNLLQQGHQLRVFDLNAEAVRHLVDKGATPAANPAQAAKDAEFIITMLPNGDLVRSVLFGENGVCEGLSTDALVIDMSTIHPLQTDKLIADMQAKGFSMMDVPVGRTSANAITGTLLLLAGGTAEQVERATPILMAMGSELINAGGPGMGIRVKLINNYMSIALNALSAEAAVLCEALNLPLDVAVKVMSGTAAGKGHFTTSWPNKVLSGDLSPAFMIDLAHKDLGIALDVANQLHVPMPLGAASREVYSQARAAGRGRQDWSAILEQVRVSAGMTAKVKM
;
A
#
# COMPACT_ATOMS: atom_id res chain seq x y z
N MET A 1 -16.18 18.75 -10.07
CA MET A 1 -15.58 18.01 -11.20
C MET A 1 -14.18 18.56 -11.35
N ALA A 2 -13.15 17.72 -11.31
CA ALA A 2 -11.76 18.13 -11.42
C ALA A 2 -11.07 17.34 -12.54
N ALA A 3 -10.02 17.92 -13.13
CA ALA A 3 -9.15 17.25 -14.09
C ALA A 3 -8.00 16.57 -13.32
N ILE A 4 -7.88 15.24 -13.45
CA ILE A 4 -6.95 14.42 -12.67
C ILE A 4 -6.10 13.58 -13.62
N ALA A 5 -4.78 13.62 -13.41
CA ALA A 5 -3.87 12.62 -13.95
C ALA A 5 -3.72 11.47 -12.94
N PHE A 6 -3.93 10.24 -13.35
CA PHE A 6 -3.71 9.07 -12.49
C PHE A 6 -2.65 8.16 -13.12
N ILE A 7 -1.54 7.97 -12.40
CA ILE A 7 -0.37 7.26 -12.89
C ILE A 7 -0.08 6.05 -11.98
N GLY A 8 -0.08 4.87 -12.58
CA GLY A 8 0.04 3.60 -11.87
C GLY A 8 -1.33 2.96 -11.62
N LEU A 9 -1.68 1.99 -12.48
CA LEU A 9 -2.99 1.35 -12.57
C LEU A 9 -2.95 -0.13 -12.14
N GLY A 10 -2.06 -0.43 -11.20
CA GLY A 10 -1.96 -1.75 -10.61
C GLY A 10 -3.17 -2.11 -9.73
N GLN A 11 -3.00 -3.13 -8.88
CA GLN A 11 -4.05 -3.69 -8.02
C GLN A 11 -4.79 -2.63 -7.17
N MET A 12 -4.10 -1.59 -6.74
CA MET A 12 -4.70 -0.49 -5.97
C MET A 12 -5.14 0.67 -6.86
N GLY A 13 -4.28 1.09 -7.80
CA GLY A 13 -4.53 2.30 -8.60
C GLY A 13 -5.71 2.18 -9.54
N SER A 14 -5.92 1.03 -10.18
CA SER A 14 -7.05 0.84 -11.11
C SER A 14 -8.42 0.99 -10.43
N PRO A 15 -8.72 0.35 -9.29
CA PRO A 15 -9.99 0.59 -8.59
C PRO A 15 -10.09 2.01 -8.03
N MET A 16 -9.00 2.62 -7.53
CA MET A 16 -9.01 4.01 -7.07
C MET A 16 -9.37 4.99 -8.20
N ALA A 17 -8.75 4.83 -9.37
CA ALA A 17 -9.07 5.62 -10.56
C ALA A 17 -10.53 5.38 -11.03
N SER A 18 -11.03 4.14 -10.93
CA SER A 18 -12.44 3.83 -11.24
C SER A 18 -13.41 4.58 -10.34
N ASN A 19 -13.12 4.68 -9.04
CA ASN A 19 -13.97 5.44 -8.10
C ASN A 19 -14.01 6.94 -8.44
N LEU A 20 -12.88 7.52 -8.82
CA LEU A 20 -12.83 8.92 -9.27
C LEU A 20 -13.69 9.15 -10.53
N LEU A 21 -13.66 8.23 -11.50
CA LEU A 21 -14.53 8.29 -12.68
C LEU A 21 -16.01 8.22 -12.30
N GLN A 22 -16.38 7.32 -11.38
CA GLN A 22 -17.76 7.16 -10.89
C GLN A 22 -18.27 8.41 -10.18
N GLN A 23 -17.38 9.18 -9.55
CA GLN A 23 -17.71 10.48 -8.93
C GLN A 23 -17.75 11.65 -9.95
N GLY A 24 -17.59 11.35 -11.24
CA GLY A 24 -17.71 12.33 -12.32
C GLY A 24 -16.46 13.17 -12.55
N HIS A 25 -15.30 12.78 -12.06
CA HIS A 25 -14.03 13.46 -12.38
C HIS A 25 -13.54 13.09 -13.77
N GLN A 26 -12.82 14.01 -14.41
CA GLN A 26 -12.18 13.76 -15.70
C GLN A 26 -10.79 13.18 -15.45
N LEU A 27 -10.56 11.95 -15.89
CA LEU A 27 -9.29 11.26 -15.69
C LEU A 27 -8.49 11.11 -16.98
N ARG A 28 -7.22 11.48 -16.89
CA ARG A 28 -6.19 11.09 -17.84
C ARG A 28 -5.28 10.07 -17.16
N VAL A 29 -5.13 8.87 -17.76
CA VAL A 29 -4.49 7.73 -17.09
C VAL A 29 -3.24 7.27 -17.85
N PHE A 30 -2.24 6.86 -17.10
CA PHE A 30 -1.01 6.28 -17.63
C PHE A 30 -0.56 5.08 -16.79
N ASP A 31 -0.19 4.01 -17.46
CA ASP A 31 0.51 2.83 -16.93
C ASP A 31 1.31 2.17 -18.08
N LEU A 32 2.36 1.44 -17.75
CA LEU A 32 3.10 0.62 -18.71
C LEU A 32 2.28 -0.59 -19.17
N ASN A 33 1.31 -1.02 -18.39
CA ASN A 33 0.37 -2.09 -18.73
C ASN A 33 -0.80 -1.55 -19.55
N ALA A 34 -0.75 -1.75 -20.86
CA ALA A 34 -1.79 -1.31 -21.79
C ALA A 34 -3.18 -1.90 -21.52
N GLU A 35 -3.28 -3.08 -20.88
CA GLU A 35 -4.55 -3.70 -20.52
C GLU A 35 -5.20 -2.95 -19.36
N ALA A 36 -4.41 -2.56 -18.35
CA ALA A 36 -4.89 -1.73 -17.24
C ALA A 36 -5.39 -0.36 -17.72
N VAL A 37 -4.69 0.26 -18.67
CA VAL A 37 -5.12 1.51 -19.32
C VAL A 37 -6.45 1.31 -20.05
N ARG A 38 -6.56 0.26 -20.90
CA ARG A 38 -7.80 -0.05 -21.65
C ARG A 38 -8.99 -0.22 -20.73
N HIS A 39 -8.83 -0.95 -19.64
CA HIS A 39 -9.90 -1.17 -18.66
C HIS A 39 -10.50 0.15 -18.12
N LEU A 40 -9.70 1.18 -17.93
CA LEU A 40 -10.17 2.49 -17.48
C LEU A 40 -10.69 3.36 -18.63
N VAL A 41 -10.13 3.21 -19.82
CA VAL A 41 -10.66 3.87 -21.03
C VAL A 41 -12.08 3.40 -21.32
N ASP A 42 -12.37 2.12 -21.19
CA ASP A 42 -13.71 1.54 -21.34
C ASP A 42 -14.70 2.11 -20.29
N LYS A 43 -14.21 2.68 -19.20
CA LYS A 43 -14.99 3.37 -18.16
C LYS A 43 -15.04 4.90 -18.32
N GLY A 44 -14.44 5.44 -19.39
CA GLY A 44 -14.48 6.86 -19.71
C GLY A 44 -13.22 7.66 -19.38
N ALA A 45 -12.10 7.01 -18.99
CA ALA A 45 -10.83 7.70 -18.88
C ALA A 45 -10.20 8.00 -20.24
N THR A 46 -9.35 9.01 -20.31
CA THR A 46 -8.54 9.33 -21.47
C THR A 46 -7.14 8.73 -21.31
N PRO A 47 -6.62 7.93 -22.25
CA PRO A 47 -5.28 7.40 -22.15
C PRO A 47 -4.24 8.49 -22.42
N ALA A 48 -3.07 8.41 -21.77
CA ALA A 48 -1.92 9.24 -22.06
C ALA A 48 -0.75 8.38 -22.56
N ALA A 49 0.07 8.92 -23.46
CA ALA A 49 1.23 8.22 -24.01
C ALA A 49 2.42 8.21 -23.03
N ASN A 50 2.47 9.16 -22.11
CA ASN A 50 3.52 9.31 -21.10
C ASN A 50 3.02 10.14 -19.90
N PRO A 51 3.78 10.19 -18.79
CA PRO A 51 3.40 10.96 -17.60
C PRO A 51 3.22 12.46 -17.84
N ALA A 52 4.04 13.08 -18.70
CA ALA A 52 3.91 14.51 -19.04
C ALA A 52 2.57 14.81 -19.72
N GLN A 53 2.18 13.96 -20.68
CA GLN A 53 0.88 14.10 -21.34
C GLN A 53 -0.28 13.86 -20.37
N ALA A 54 -0.14 12.93 -19.42
CA ALA A 54 -1.16 12.73 -18.39
C ALA A 54 -1.33 13.98 -17.54
N ALA A 55 -0.23 14.60 -17.11
CA ALA A 55 -0.20 15.76 -16.22
C ALA A 55 -0.67 17.07 -16.87
N LYS A 56 -0.66 17.14 -18.20
CA LYS A 56 -1.02 18.38 -18.91
C LYS A 56 -2.45 18.82 -18.58
N ASP A 57 -2.62 20.06 -18.16
CA ASP A 57 -3.90 20.66 -17.77
C ASP A 57 -4.63 19.94 -16.61
N ALA A 58 -3.94 19.07 -15.87
CA ALA A 58 -4.49 18.42 -14.69
C ALA A 58 -4.38 19.32 -13.45
N GLU A 59 -5.44 19.37 -12.65
CA GLU A 59 -5.45 20.07 -11.36
C GLU A 59 -4.78 19.22 -10.25
N PHE A 60 -4.89 17.89 -10.37
CA PHE A 60 -4.30 16.93 -9.46
C PHE A 60 -3.57 15.83 -10.23
N ILE A 61 -2.40 15.47 -9.74
CA ILE A 61 -1.64 14.34 -10.27
C ILE A 61 -1.51 13.31 -9.15
N ILE A 62 -2.09 12.14 -9.36
CA ILE A 62 -2.04 11.04 -8.40
C ILE A 62 -1.07 9.98 -8.91
N THR A 63 -0.11 9.60 -8.07
CA THR A 63 0.80 8.49 -8.33
C THR A 63 0.52 7.34 -7.36
N MET A 64 0.46 6.09 -7.89
CA MET A 64 0.28 4.87 -7.10
C MET A 64 1.21 3.78 -7.65
N LEU A 65 2.47 3.81 -7.22
CA LEU A 65 3.59 3.10 -7.83
C LEU A 65 4.30 2.17 -6.83
N PRO A 66 5.00 1.14 -7.31
CA PRO A 66 5.59 0.11 -6.43
C PRO A 66 6.74 0.58 -5.55
N ASN A 67 7.51 1.62 -5.93
CA ASN A 67 8.68 2.09 -5.20
C ASN A 67 9.03 3.55 -5.55
N GLY A 68 9.91 4.15 -4.73
CA GLY A 68 10.29 5.55 -4.86
C GLY A 68 11.11 5.88 -6.11
N ASP A 69 11.86 4.93 -6.64
CA ASP A 69 12.63 5.15 -7.88
C ASP A 69 11.69 5.30 -9.08
N LEU A 70 10.61 4.52 -9.12
CA LEU A 70 9.56 4.67 -10.13
C LEU A 70 8.79 5.99 -9.94
N VAL A 71 8.47 6.38 -8.70
CA VAL A 71 7.86 7.70 -8.44
C VAL A 71 8.78 8.80 -8.94
N ARG A 72 10.07 8.73 -8.63
CA ARG A 72 11.07 9.70 -9.10
C ARG A 72 11.16 9.74 -10.63
N SER A 73 11.23 8.57 -11.27
CA SER A 73 11.28 8.47 -12.73
C SER A 73 10.04 9.06 -13.40
N VAL A 74 8.86 8.80 -12.85
CA VAL A 74 7.59 9.33 -13.34
C VAL A 74 7.50 10.84 -13.15
N LEU A 75 8.03 11.38 -12.05
CA LEU A 75 7.98 12.82 -11.80
C LEU A 75 9.03 13.58 -12.58
N PHE A 76 10.28 13.10 -12.64
CA PHE A 76 11.45 13.87 -13.10
C PHE A 76 12.17 13.27 -14.31
N GLY A 77 11.82 12.06 -14.76
CA GLY A 77 12.41 11.42 -15.93
C GLY A 77 12.03 12.09 -17.24
N GLU A 78 12.57 11.57 -18.34
CA GLU A 78 12.19 12.00 -19.69
C GLU A 78 10.68 11.79 -19.92
N ASN A 79 10.00 12.77 -20.45
CA ASN A 79 8.53 12.82 -20.56
C ASN A 79 7.81 12.63 -19.20
N GLY A 80 8.48 13.01 -18.11
CA GLY A 80 7.94 12.95 -16.75
C GLY A 80 6.91 14.03 -16.46
N VAL A 81 6.21 13.88 -15.33
CA VAL A 81 5.14 14.78 -14.89
C VAL A 81 5.57 16.25 -14.92
N CYS A 82 6.78 16.58 -14.44
CA CYS A 82 7.27 17.95 -14.37
C CYS A 82 7.37 18.67 -15.72
N GLU A 83 7.42 17.94 -16.84
CA GLU A 83 7.45 18.56 -18.17
C GLU A 83 6.06 19.04 -18.64
N GLY A 84 4.98 18.46 -18.08
CA GLY A 84 3.60 18.83 -18.43
C GLY A 84 2.83 19.52 -17.31
N LEU A 85 3.43 19.64 -16.12
CA LEU A 85 2.76 20.08 -14.90
C LEU A 85 2.57 21.61 -14.86
N SER A 86 1.36 22.06 -14.51
CA SER A 86 1.11 23.45 -14.14
C SER A 86 1.60 23.73 -12.72
N THR A 87 2.07 24.96 -12.46
CA THR A 87 2.48 25.40 -11.12
C THR A 87 1.35 25.38 -10.09
N ASP A 88 0.11 25.50 -10.56
CA ASP A 88 -1.08 25.47 -9.70
C ASP A 88 -1.57 24.03 -9.40
N ALA A 89 -1.00 23.03 -10.08
CA ALA A 89 -1.37 21.64 -9.86
C ALA A 89 -0.79 21.10 -8.54
N LEU A 90 -1.51 20.15 -7.94
CA LEU A 90 -1.06 19.44 -6.74
C LEU A 90 -0.73 17.99 -7.06
N VAL A 91 0.51 17.59 -6.81
CA VAL A 91 0.94 16.20 -6.90
C VAL A 91 0.64 15.50 -5.58
N ILE A 92 -0.02 14.35 -5.66
CA ILE A 92 -0.42 13.50 -4.52
C ILE A 92 0.20 12.13 -4.73
N ASP A 93 1.26 11.81 -4.00
CA ASP A 93 1.83 10.47 -4.04
C ASP A 93 1.12 9.58 -3.01
N MET A 94 0.44 8.55 -3.52
CA MET A 94 -0.28 7.58 -2.69
C MET A 94 0.50 6.25 -2.55
N SER A 95 1.72 6.21 -3.05
CA SER A 95 2.61 5.05 -3.01
C SER A 95 3.13 4.79 -1.60
N THR A 96 3.46 3.52 -1.31
CA THR A 96 4.21 3.18 -0.09
C THR A 96 5.69 3.09 -0.42
N ILE A 97 6.44 4.15 -0.15
CA ILE A 97 7.86 4.29 -0.44
C ILE A 97 8.67 4.67 0.80
N HIS A 98 9.97 4.75 0.67
CA HIS A 98 10.85 5.11 1.79
C HIS A 98 10.63 6.59 2.20
N PRO A 99 10.45 6.92 3.49
CA PRO A 99 10.17 8.29 3.93
C PRO A 99 11.21 9.32 3.49
N LEU A 100 12.51 8.97 3.49
CA LEU A 100 13.55 9.89 3.01
C LEU A 100 13.48 10.11 1.48
N GLN A 101 12.98 9.14 0.71
CA GLN A 101 12.71 9.36 -0.71
C GLN A 101 11.52 10.33 -0.88
N THR A 102 10.45 10.16 -0.08
CA THR A 102 9.32 11.10 -0.06
C THR A 102 9.79 12.52 0.27
N ASP A 103 10.58 12.70 1.33
CA ASP A 103 11.12 14.02 1.71
C ASP A 103 11.91 14.65 0.55
N LYS A 104 12.77 13.85 -0.10
CA LYS A 104 13.56 14.31 -1.23
C LYS A 104 12.71 14.66 -2.44
N LEU A 105 11.69 13.86 -2.75
CA LEU A 105 10.75 14.15 -3.85
C LEU A 105 10.00 15.46 -3.61
N ILE A 106 9.49 15.67 -2.39
CA ILE A 106 8.79 16.90 -2.01
C ILE A 106 9.73 18.12 -2.13
N ALA A 107 10.96 18.01 -1.62
CA ALA A 107 11.94 19.08 -1.72
C ALA A 107 12.34 19.39 -3.18
N ASP A 108 12.57 18.36 -4.00
CA ASP A 108 12.91 18.51 -5.42
C ASP A 108 11.74 19.13 -6.23
N MET A 109 10.48 18.77 -5.90
CA MET A 109 9.27 19.39 -6.47
C MET A 109 9.17 20.85 -6.09
N GLN A 110 9.33 21.15 -4.79
CA GLN A 110 9.30 22.53 -4.29
C GLN A 110 10.39 23.41 -4.90
N ALA A 111 11.61 22.87 -5.07
CA ALA A 111 12.70 23.59 -5.72
C ALA A 111 12.41 23.94 -7.19
N LYS A 112 11.50 23.21 -7.84
CA LYS A 112 11.00 23.49 -9.19
C LYS A 112 9.73 24.36 -9.21
N GLY A 113 9.24 24.81 -8.06
CA GLY A 113 8.02 25.62 -7.93
C GLY A 113 6.73 24.81 -7.97
N PHE A 114 6.78 23.49 -7.78
CA PHE A 114 5.61 22.62 -7.78
C PHE A 114 5.20 22.21 -6.37
N SER A 115 3.91 21.94 -6.20
CA SER A 115 3.31 21.51 -4.94
C SER A 115 3.15 19.98 -4.90
N MET A 116 3.59 19.37 -3.81
CA MET A 116 3.49 17.91 -3.59
C MET A 116 3.13 17.59 -2.15
N MET A 117 2.27 16.57 -1.97
CA MET A 117 1.94 15.95 -0.68
C MET A 117 1.98 14.43 -0.81
N ASP A 118 2.03 13.74 0.32
CA ASP A 118 1.96 12.29 0.39
C ASP A 118 0.66 11.82 1.07
N VAL A 119 -0.02 10.86 0.44
CA VAL A 119 -1.28 10.31 0.97
C VAL A 119 -1.29 8.79 0.80
N PRO A 120 -0.38 8.05 1.43
CA PRO A 120 -0.44 6.60 1.37
C PRO A 120 -1.76 6.07 1.98
N VAL A 121 -2.15 4.88 1.51
CA VAL A 121 -3.46 4.31 1.85
C VAL A 121 -3.35 3.16 2.84
N GLY A 122 -4.32 3.06 3.73
CA GLY A 122 -4.57 1.92 4.59
C GLY A 122 -5.72 1.06 4.09
N ARG A 123 -5.88 -0.11 4.69
CA ARG A 123 -6.83 -1.16 4.32
C ARG A 123 -6.37 -1.93 3.08
N THR A 124 -7.28 -2.67 2.42
CA THR A 124 -6.96 -3.68 1.41
C THR A 124 -7.45 -3.29 0.01
N SER A 125 -7.12 -4.10 -1.01
CA SER A 125 -7.64 -3.95 -2.37
C SER A 125 -9.18 -4.02 -2.44
N ALA A 126 -9.83 -4.80 -1.58
CA ALA A 126 -11.29 -4.82 -1.48
C ALA A 126 -11.84 -3.44 -1.11
N ASN A 127 -11.16 -2.73 -0.21
CA ASN A 127 -11.53 -1.36 0.16
C ASN A 127 -11.22 -0.35 -0.96
N ALA A 128 -10.19 -0.59 -1.76
CA ALA A 128 -9.92 0.22 -2.95
C ALA A 128 -11.06 0.10 -3.97
N ILE A 129 -11.62 -1.12 -4.17
CA ILE A 129 -12.75 -1.35 -5.06
C ILE A 129 -14.01 -0.63 -4.57
N THR A 130 -14.28 -0.68 -3.27
CA THR A 130 -15.50 -0.08 -2.68
C THR A 130 -15.38 1.40 -2.34
N GLY A 131 -14.24 2.04 -2.60
CA GLY A 131 -14.00 3.45 -2.24
C GLY A 131 -13.98 3.70 -0.72
N THR A 132 -13.54 2.71 0.05
CA THR A 132 -13.53 2.77 1.51
C THR A 132 -12.11 2.68 2.08
N LEU A 133 -11.11 3.22 1.38
CA LEU A 133 -9.75 3.29 1.88
C LEU A 133 -9.63 4.19 3.11
N LEU A 134 -8.63 3.92 3.95
CA LEU A 134 -8.14 4.84 4.96
C LEU A 134 -7.02 5.67 4.32
N LEU A 135 -7.15 6.98 4.33
CA LEU A 135 -6.25 7.93 3.68
C LEU A 135 -5.40 8.62 4.73
N LEU A 136 -4.07 8.56 4.61
CA LEU A 136 -3.14 9.10 5.59
C LEU A 136 -2.45 10.34 5.01
N ALA A 137 -3.08 11.52 5.18
CA ALA A 137 -2.63 12.73 4.51
C ALA A 137 -1.46 13.40 5.24
N GLY A 138 -0.32 13.51 4.56
CA GLY A 138 0.84 14.31 4.95
C GLY A 138 1.00 15.50 4.00
N GLY A 139 0.68 16.70 4.48
CA GLY A 139 0.69 17.91 3.67
C GLY A 139 0.45 19.17 4.50
N THR A 140 0.56 20.35 3.87
CA THR A 140 0.11 21.58 4.51
C THR A 140 -1.41 21.57 4.71
N ALA A 141 -1.94 22.38 5.61
CA ALA A 141 -3.39 22.48 5.84
C ALA A 141 -4.13 22.81 4.53
N GLU A 142 -3.61 23.73 3.73
CA GLU A 142 -4.17 24.11 2.44
C GLU A 142 -4.16 22.94 1.43
N GLN A 143 -3.07 22.19 1.34
CA GLN A 143 -2.98 21.00 0.47
C GLN A 143 -3.99 19.95 0.87
N VAL A 144 -4.12 19.66 2.17
CA VAL A 144 -5.06 18.66 2.69
C VAL A 144 -6.51 19.10 2.43
N GLU A 145 -6.84 20.37 2.71
CA GLU A 145 -8.18 20.92 2.44
C GLU A 145 -8.53 20.81 0.95
N ARG A 146 -7.62 21.24 0.07
CA ARG A 146 -7.81 21.20 -1.38
C ARG A 146 -7.96 19.78 -1.92
N ALA A 147 -7.20 18.82 -1.39
CA ALA A 147 -7.21 17.42 -1.84
C ALA A 147 -8.39 16.62 -1.27
N THR A 148 -8.97 17.01 -0.14
CA THR A 148 -9.99 16.24 0.58
C THR A 148 -11.17 15.79 -0.30
N PRO A 149 -11.78 16.63 -1.17
CA PRO A 149 -12.89 16.19 -2.02
C PRO A 149 -12.50 15.06 -2.98
N ILE A 150 -11.27 15.10 -3.51
CA ILE A 150 -10.74 14.07 -4.42
C ILE A 150 -10.40 12.79 -3.67
N LEU A 151 -9.78 12.93 -2.51
CA LEU A 151 -9.39 11.81 -1.66
C LEU A 151 -10.61 11.04 -1.17
N MET A 152 -11.66 11.73 -0.73
CA MET A 152 -12.89 11.09 -0.24
C MET A 152 -13.70 10.36 -1.32
N ALA A 153 -13.38 10.54 -2.59
CA ALA A 153 -13.91 9.68 -3.66
C ALA A 153 -13.30 8.26 -3.65
N MET A 154 -12.13 8.09 -3.03
CA MET A 154 -11.40 6.81 -2.96
C MET A 154 -11.39 6.20 -1.56
N GLY A 155 -11.76 6.95 -0.55
CA GLY A 155 -11.73 6.52 0.85
C GLY A 155 -12.96 6.95 1.64
N SER A 156 -13.17 6.30 2.78
CA SER A 156 -14.25 6.62 3.73
C SER A 156 -13.77 7.35 4.98
N GLU A 157 -12.45 7.45 5.13
CA GLU A 157 -11.83 8.08 6.30
C GLU A 157 -10.50 8.70 5.90
N LEU A 158 -10.28 9.96 6.31
CA LEU A 158 -9.05 10.70 6.09
C LEU A 158 -8.46 11.11 7.44
N ILE A 159 -7.23 10.69 7.69
CA ILE A 159 -6.46 11.11 8.86
C ILE A 159 -5.42 12.14 8.40
N ASN A 160 -5.49 13.34 8.94
CA ASN A 160 -4.43 14.31 8.79
C ASN A 160 -3.23 13.90 9.66
N ALA A 161 -2.18 13.42 9.04
CA ALA A 161 -0.96 12.95 9.70
C ALA A 161 0.01 14.10 10.08
N GLY A 162 -0.27 15.31 9.61
CA GLY A 162 0.57 16.49 9.82
C GLY A 162 1.22 17.00 8.53
N GLY A 163 2.36 17.65 8.62
CA GLY A 163 3.08 18.24 7.49
C GLY A 163 3.50 17.26 6.39
N PRO A 164 4.06 17.77 5.28
CA PRO A 164 4.51 16.94 4.16
C PRO A 164 5.46 15.82 4.61
N GLY A 165 5.27 14.61 4.08
CA GLY A 165 6.04 13.41 4.44
C GLY A 165 5.58 12.72 5.73
N MET A 166 4.54 13.21 6.42
CA MET A 166 4.04 12.57 7.65
C MET A 166 3.09 11.41 7.37
N GLY A 167 2.39 11.41 6.25
CA GLY A 167 1.50 10.32 5.84
C GLY A 167 2.25 9.01 5.70
N ILE A 168 3.37 9.01 4.96
CA ILE A 168 4.18 7.79 4.78
C ILE A 168 4.83 7.32 6.09
N ARG A 169 5.15 8.22 7.01
CA ARG A 169 5.68 7.84 8.34
C ARG A 169 4.64 7.10 9.17
N VAL A 170 3.40 7.59 9.19
CA VAL A 170 2.27 6.89 9.83
C VAL A 170 2.03 5.54 9.16
N LYS A 171 2.01 5.50 7.82
CA LYS A 171 1.84 4.26 7.05
C LYS A 171 2.93 3.24 7.38
N LEU A 172 4.18 3.66 7.47
CA LEU A 172 5.32 2.78 7.78
C LEU A 172 5.16 2.11 9.16
N ILE A 173 4.83 2.90 10.18
CA ILE A 173 4.62 2.38 11.54
C ILE A 173 3.43 1.42 11.59
N ASN A 174 2.31 1.79 10.94
CA ASN A 174 1.14 0.91 10.84
C ASN A 174 1.49 -0.43 10.17
N ASN A 175 2.20 -0.38 9.05
CA ASN A 175 2.56 -1.58 8.31
C ASN A 175 3.56 -2.44 9.08
N TYR A 176 4.55 -1.84 9.75
CA TYR A 176 5.46 -2.57 10.64
C TYR A 176 4.68 -3.38 11.67
N MET A 177 3.79 -2.72 12.43
CA MET A 177 2.98 -3.39 13.45
C MET A 177 2.12 -4.51 12.86
N SER A 178 1.43 -4.21 11.77
CA SER A 178 0.51 -5.15 11.14
C SER A 178 1.23 -6.39 10.58
N ILE A 179 2.36 -6.18 9.90
CA ILE A 179 3.14 -7.25 9.27
C ILE A 179 3.84 -8.11 10.32
N ALA A 180 4.46 -7.48 11.32
CA ALA A 180 5.11 -8.20 12.42
C ALA A 180 4.11 -9.02 13.25
N LEU A 181 2.92 -8.44 13.52
CA LEU A 181 1.86 -9.15 14.24
C LEU A 181 1.33 -10.36 13.45
N ASN A 182 1.27 -10.28 12.12
CA ASN A 182 0.89 -11.43 11.30
C ASN A 182 1.92 -12.57 11.42
N ALA A 183 3.22 -12.26 11.42
CA ALA A 183 4.27 -13.27 11.62
C ALA A 183 4.17 -13.92 13.01
N LEU A 184 3.97 -13.13 14.07
CA LEU A 184 3.76 -13.63 15.42
C LEU A 184 2.52 -14.54 15.51
N SER A 185 1.45 -14.16 14.83
CA SER A 185 0.22 -14.95 14.76
C SER A 185 0.45 -16.31 14.09
N ALA A 186 1.32 -16.38 13.08
CA ALA A 186 1.68 -17.63 12.41
C ALA A 186 2.42 -18.59 13.37
N GLU A 187 3.40 -18.06 14.12
CA GLU A 187 4.14 -18.86 15.12
C GLU A 187 3.20 -19.39 16.21
N ALA A 188 2.31 -18.54 16.72
CA ALA A 188 1.33 -18.93 17.73
C ALA A 188 0.37 -20.03 17.24
N ALA A 189 -0.07 -19.95 15.98
CA ALA A 189 -0.96 -20.94 15.38
C ALA A 189 -0.25 -22.31 15.24
N VAL A 190 1.01 -22.33 14.79
CA VAL A 190 1.79 -23.57 14.69
C VAL A 190 2.08 -24.17 16.08
N LEU A 191 2.34 -23.32 17.08
CA LEU A 191 2.50 -23.79 18.45
C LEU A 191 1.22 -24.43 18.99
N CYS A 192 0.04 -23.88 18.69
CA CYS A 192 -1.24 -24.53 19.02
C CYS A 192 -1.33 -25.92 18.38
N GLU A 193 -0.98 -26.07 17.12
CA GLU A 193 -0.99 -27.36 16.43
C GLU A 193 0.01 -28.36 17.08
N ALA A 194 1.22 -27.92 17.41
CA ALA A 194 2.23 -28.75 18.06
C ALA A 194 1.82 -29.21 19.45
N LEU A 195 1.05 -28.41 20.19
CA LEU A 195 0.50 -28.73 21.48
C LEU A 195 -0.80 -29.55 21.43
N ASN A 196 -1.28 -29.91 20.23
CA ASN A 196 -2.59 -30.53 20.03
C ASN A 196 -3.76 -29.68 20.59
N LEU A 197 -3.58 -28.37 20.67
CA LEU A 197 -4.62 -27.42 21.06
C LEU A 197 -5.45 -27.04 19.83
N PRO A 198 -6.77 -27.29 19.81
CA PRO A 198 -7.61 -26.87 18.72
C PRO A 198 -7.51 -25.36 18.49
N LEU A 199 -7.25 -24.96 17.26
CA LEU A 199 -7.00 -23.54 16.92
C LEU A 199 -8.23 -22.67 17.19
N ASP A 200 -9.43 -23.21 16.99
CA ASP A 200 -10.70 -22.52 17.29
C ASP A 200 -10.84 -22.19 18.79
N VAL A 201 -10.37 -23.06 19.67
CA VAL A 201 -10.32 -22.80 21.13
C VAL A 201 -9.36 -21.65 21.43
N ALA A 202 -8.15 -21.69 20.84
CA ALA A 202 -7.17 -20.62 21.00
C ALA A 202 -7.72 -19.27 20.44
N VAL A 203 -8.30 -19.26 19.25
CA VAL A 203 -8.92 -18.09 18.63
C VAL A 203 -10.05 -17.53 19.51
N LYS A 204 -10.89 -18.39 20.08
CA LYS A 204 -11.98 -17.97 20.98
C LYS A 204 -11.44 -17.25 22.23
N VAL A 205 -10.37 -17.75 22.82
CA VAL A 205 -9.69 -17.10 23.96
C VAL A 205 -9.08 -15.77 23.53
N MET A 206 -8.31 -15.76 22.42
CA MET A 206 -7.64 -14.55 21.91
C MET A 206 -8.63 -13.47 21.54
N SER A 207 -9.80 -13.80 20.98
CA SER A 207 -10.85 -12.83 20.65
C SER A 207 -11.38 -12.07 21.87
N GLY A 208 -11.31 -12.65 23.05
CA GLY A 208 -11.70 -12.05 24.31
C GLY A 208 -10.58 -11.27 25.02
N THR A 209 -9.35 -11.28 24.50
CA THR A 209 -8.18 -10.68 25.12
C THR A 209 -7.45 -9.70 24.21
N ALA A 210 -6.51 -8.93 24.76
CA ALA A 210 -5.68 -8.02 23.96
C ALA A 210 -4.79 -8.76 22.94
N ALA A 211 -4.47 -10.03 23.17
CA ALA A 211 -3.63 -10.82 22.29
C ALA A 211 -4.26 -11.10 20.92
N GLY A 212 -5.58 -11.12 20.82
CA GLY A 212 -6.27 -11.60 19.63
C GLY A 212 -6.95 -10.56 18.74
N LYS A 213 -6.80 -9.29 19.02
CA LYS A 213 -7.35 -8.24 18.15
C LYS A 213 -6.54 -8.00 16.87
N GLY A 214 -5.70 -8.97 16.48
CA GLY A 214 -4.87 -8.96 15.29
C GLY A 214 -5.42 -9.84 14.16
N HIS A 215 -4.51 -10.50 13.43
CA HIS A 215 -4.82 -11.25 12.21
C HIS A 215 -5.71 -12.46 12.42
N PHE A 216 -5.59 -13.14 13.55
CA PHE A 216 -6.42 -14.31 13.88
C PHE A 216 -7.92 -14.04 13.86
N THR A 217 -8.32 -12.84 14.24
CA THR A 217 -9.74 -12.47 14.38
C THR A 217 -10.26 -11.60 13.25
N THR A 218 -9.37 -11.07 12.41
CA THR A 218 -9.73 -10.16 11.32
C THR A 218 -9.55 -10.77 9.94
N SER A 219 -8.32 -11.03 9.52
CA SER A 219 -8.02 -11.46 8.15
C SER A 219 -7.92 -12.97 7.97
N TRP A 220 -7.35 -13.69 8.93
CA TRP A 220 -7.07 -15.12 8.78
C TRP A 220 -8.30 -16.01 8.63
N PRO A 221 -9.44 -15.78 9.31
CA PRO A 221 -10.63 -16.62 9.13
C PRO A 221 -11.11 -16.72 7.70
N ASN A 222 -11.01 -15.63 6.94
CA ASN A 222 -11.45 -15.56 5.54
C ASN A 222 -10.29 -15.69 4.54
N LYS A 223 -9.09 -16.04 4.99
CA LYS A 223 -7.89 -16.23 4.16
C LYS A 223 -7.25 -17.58 4.45
N VAL A 224 -6.07 -17.63 5.03
CA VAL A 224 -5.31 -18.86 5.21
C VAL A 224 -6.05 -19.97 5.97
N LEU A 225 -6.93 -19.62 6.91
CA LEU A 225 -7.70 -20.62 7.65
C LEU A 225 -8.86 -21.22 6.83
N SER A 226 -9.39 -20.49 5.87
CA SER A 226 -10.39 -21.00 4.90
C SER A 226 -9.77 -21.65 3.66
N GLY A 227 -8.44 -21.60 3.54
CA GLY A 227 -7.72 -22.11 2.37
C GLY A 227 -7.62 -21.11 1.20
N ASP A 228 -8.10 -19.88 1.37
CA ASP A 228 -7.97 -18.82 0.35
C ASP A 228 -6.61 -18.14 0.49
N LEU A 229 -5.72 -18.40 -0.47
CA LEU A 229 -4.41 -17.76 -0.59
C LEU A 229 -4.37 -16.69 -1.68
N SER A 230 -5.49 -16.34 -2.29
CA SER A 230 -5.57 -15.22 -3.23
C SER A 230 -5.22 -13.90 -2.51
N PRO A 231 -4.34 -13.05 -3.06
CA PRO A 231 -3.77 -11.96 -2.30
C PRO A 231 -4.75 -10.78 -2.13
N ALA A 232 -5.10 -10.46 -0.88
CA ALA A 232 -5.53 -9.11 -0.50
C ALA A 232 -4.31 -8.20 -0.30
N PHE A 233 -3.19 -8.79 0.18
CA PHE A 233 -1.87 -8.17 0.26
C PHE A 233 -0.80 -9.25 0.06
N MET A 234 0.10 -9.07 -0.91
CA MET A 234 1.08 -10.10 -1.27
C MET A 234 2.23 -10.21 -0.26
N ILE A 235 2.76 -11.40 -0.07
CA ILE A 235 3.98 -11.66 0.70
C ILE A 235 5.15 -10.77 0.22
N ASP A 236 5.34 -10.62 -1.10
CA ASP A 236 6.39 -9.76 -1.66
C ASP A 236 6.25 -8.31 -1.22
N LEU A 237 5.03 -7.79 -1.16
CA LEU A 237 4.77 -6.43 -0.69
C LEU A 237 4.96 -6.30 0.83
N ALA A 238 4.51 -7.27 1.61
CA ALA A 238 4.73 -7.31 3.05
C ALA A 238 6.23 -7.31 3.39
N HIS A 239 7.01 -8.16 2.70
CA HIS A 239 8.46 -8.21 2.83
C HIS A 239 9.13 -6.88 2.47
N LYS A 240 8.70 -6.24 1.37
CA LYS A 240 9.19 -4.92 0.95
C LYS A 240 8.89 -3.86 2.02
N ASP A 241 7.66 -3.77 2.49
CA ASP A 241 7.22 -2.75 3.44
C ASP A 241 7.95 -2.89 4.79
N LEU A 242 8.11 -4.12 5.27
CA LEU A 242 8.89 -4.39 6.48
C LEU A 242 10.39 -4.08 6.28
N GLY A 243 10.91 -4.31 5.07
CA GLY A 243 12.27 -3.93 4.69
C GLY A 243 12.49 -2.42 4.75
N ILE A 244 11.53 -1.63 4.28
CA ILE A 244 11.57 -0.15 4.39
C ILE A 244 11.61 0.27 5.86
N ALA A 245 10.77 -0.34 6.71
CA ALA A 245 10.74 -0.04 8.13
C ALA A 245 12.08 -0.29 8.83
N LEU A 246 12.70 -1.43 8.51
CA LEU A 246 14.01 -1.80 9.07
C LEU A 246 15.14 -0.88 8.58
N ASP A 247 15.09 -0.48 7.31
CA ASP A 247 16.08 0.44 6.75
C ASP A 247 16.00 1.82 7.43
N VAL A 248 14.79 2.36 7.58
CA VAL A 248 14.55 3.60 8.34
C VAL A 248 15.02 3.46 9.79
N ALA A 249 14.68 2.37 10.46
CA ALA A 249 15.08 2.12 11.85
C ALA A 249 16.61 2.06 11.97
N ASN A 250 17.30 1.40 11.04
CA ASN A 250 18.76 1.34 10.99
C ASN A 250 19.38 2.74 10.83
N GLN A 251 18.85 3.57 9.94
CA GLN A 251 19.32 4.95 9.74
C GLN A 251 19.10 5.83 10.98
N LEU A 252 18.05 5.55 11.74
CA LEU A 252 17.71 6.27 12.97
C LEU A 252 18.34 5.64 14.24
N HIS A 253 19.14 4.59 14.10
CA HIS A 253 19.73 3.81 15.20
C HIS A 253 18.68 3.24 16.17
N VAL A 254 17.48 2.91 15.69
CA VAL A 254 16.43 2.26 16.48
C VAL A 254 16.57 0.75 16.38
N PRO A 255 16.83 0.01 17.47
CA PRO A 255 16.89 -1.45 17.43
C PRO A 255 15.50 -2.07 17.21
N MET A 256 15.37 -2.94 16.20
CA MET A 256 14.13 -3.63 15.85
C MET A 256 14.34 -5.13 15.64
N PRO A 257 14.68 -5.90 16.68
CA PRO A 257 14.98 -7.33 16.55
C PRO A 257 13.77 -8.15 16.07
N LEU A 258 12.56 -7.90 16.58
CA LEU A 258 11.35 -8.59 16.14
C LEU A 258 11.01 -8.27 14.68
N GLY A 259 11.19 -7.02 14.26
CA GLY A 259 11.03 -6.61 12.86
C GLY A 259 11.97 -7.36 11.93
N ALA A 260 13.25 -7.50 12.32
CA ALA A 260 14.25 -8.24 11.54
C ALA A 260 13.89 -9.73 11.47
N ALA A 261 13.55 -10.35 12.60
CA ALA A 261 13.11 -11.73 12.66
C ALA A 261 11.82 -11.97 11.84
N SER A 262 10.86 -11.07 11.95
CA SER A 262 9.62 -11.14 11.17
C SER A 262 9.89 -11.07 9.67
N ARG A 263 10.77 -10.15 9.22
CA ARG A 263 11.14 -10.05 7.81
C ARG A 263 11.75 -11.34 7.29
N GLU A 264 12.54 -12.04 8.11
CA GLU A 264 13.14 -13.31 7.73
C GLU A 264 12.09 -14.40 7.50
N VAL A 265 11.00 -14.43 8.26
CA VAL A 265 9.86 -15.33 8.01
C VAL A 265 9.27 -15.08 6.61
N TYR A 266 9.09 -13.82 6.22
CA TYR A 266 8.65 -13.48 4.86
C TYR A 266 9.70 -13.81 3.80
N SER A 267 11.01 -13.66 4.09
CA SER A 267 12.09 -14.07 3.19
C SER A 267 12.04 -15.57 2.88
N GLN A 268 11.82 -16.41 3.90
CA GLN A 268 11.66 -17.86 3.74
C GLN A 268 10.43 -18.20 2.87
N ALA A 269 9.31 -17.54 3.08
CA ALA A 269 8.11 -17.76 2.29
C ALA A 269 8.31 -17.36 0.81
N ARG A 270 9.04 -16.30 0.54
CA ARG A 270 9.44 -15.88 -0.81
C ARG A 270 10.36 -16.91 -1.49
N ALA A 271 11.38 -17.39 -0.76
CA ALA A 271 12.29 -18.42 -1.26
C ALA A 271 11.56 -19.73 -1.59
N ALA A 272 10.48 -20.03 -0.86
CA ALA A 272 9.59 -21.17 -1.12
C ALA A 272 8.58 -20.93 -2.27
N GLY A 273 8.68 -19.83 -3.02
CA GLY A 273 7.80 -19.54 -4.17
C GLY A 273 6.43 -18.93 -3.81
N ARG A 274 6.20 -18.53 -2.54
CA ARG A 274 4.92 -18.01 -2.05
C ARG A 274 4.76 -16.50 -2.22
N GLY A 275 5.70 -15.81 -2.87
CA GLY A 275 5.76 -14.35 -2.94
C GLY A 275 4.48 -13.66 -3.40
N ARG A 276 3.74 -14.30 -4.32
CA ARG A 276 2.49 -13.78 -4.87
C ARG A 276 1.22 -14.23 -4.13
N GLN A 277 1.35 -15.07 -3.11
CA GLN A 277 0.22 -15.47 -2.26
C GLN A 277 -0.12 -14.38 -1.25
N ASP A 278 -1.29 -14.49 -0.65
CA ASP A 278 -1.68 -13.63 0.46
C ASP A 278 -0.66 -13.68 1.62
N TRP A 279 -0.39 -12.57 2.25
CA TRP A 279 0.59 -12.48 3.33
C TRP A 279 0.30 -13.41 4.52
N SER A 280 -0.97 -13.81 4.73
CA SER A 280 -1.34 -14.81 5.73
C SER A 280 -0.80 -16.20 5.40
N ALA A 281 -0.40 -16.46 4.13
CA ALA A 281 0.21 -17.73 3.71
C ALA A 281 1.58 -18.00 4.37
N ILE A 282 2.16 -17.05 5.11
CA ILE A 282 3.30 -17.32 5.98
C ILE A 282 3.00 -18.42 7.00
N LEU A 283 1.73 -18.62 7.40
CA LEU A 283 1.34 -19.76 8.22
C LEU A 283 1.74 -21.10 7.59
N GLU A 284 1.52 -21.24 6.28
CA GLU A 284 1.91 -22.45 5.55
C GLU A 284 3.43 -22.61 5.50
N GLN A 285 4.17 -21.51 5.40
CA GLN A 285 5.63 -21.54 5.46
C GLN A 285 6.12 -21.95 6.85
N VAL A 286 5.54 -21.39 7.90
CA VAL A 286 5.93 -21.75 9.27
C VAL A 286 5.59 -23.22 9.56
N ARG A 287 4.46 -23.76 9.05
CA ARG A 287 4.16 -25.21 9.12
C ARG A 287 5.26 -26.04 8.49
N VAL A 288 5.67 -25.71 7.27
CA VAL A 288 6.74 -26.41 6.57
C VAL A 288 8.06 -26.31 7.34
N SER A 289 8.41 -25.15 7.84
CA SER A 289 9.61 -24.94 8.66
C SER A 289 9.58 -25.72 9.96
N ALA A 290 8.39 -25.99 10.52
CA ALA A 290 8.18 -26.85 11.68
C ALA A 290 8.10 -28.36 11.33
N GLY A 291 8.35 -28.76 10.08
CA GLY A 291 8.22 -30.14 9.63
C GLY A 291 6.79 -30.63 9.44
N MET A 292 5.81 -29.74 9.49
CA MET A 292 4.40 -30.06 9.27
C MET A 292 4.04 -29.98 7.78
N THR A 293 3.00 -30.72 7.36
CA THR A 293 2.48 -30.60 6.00
C THR A 293 1.69 -29.31 5.84
N ALA A 294 1.93 -28.56 4.77
CA ALA A 294 1.10 -27.42 4.41
C ALA A 294 -0.35 -27.88 4.17
N LYS A 295 -1.32 -27.20 4.76
CA LYS A 295 -2.75 -27.53 4.59
C LYS A 295 -3.29 -27.01 3.26
N VAL A 296 -2.70 -25.91 2.76
CA VAL A 296 -3.02 -25.34 1.46
C VAL A 296 -1.78 -25.41 0.58
N LYS A 297 -1.88 -26.12 -0.53
CA LYS A 297 -0.78 -26.26 -1.50
C LYS A 297 -0.60 -24.98 -2.32
N MET A 298 0.61 -24.83 -2.88
CA MET A 298 0.89 -23.76 -3.85
C MET A 298 0.07 -23.92 -5.12
#